data_4f3eb6074331764a1f0ece8e5f142f16
#
_entry.id   4f3eb6074331764a1f0ece8e5f142f16
#
_cell.length_a   1.000
_cell.length_b   1.000
_cell.length_c   1.000
_cell.angle_alpha   90.00
_cell.angle_beta   90.00
_cell.angle_gamma   90.00
#
_symmetry.space_group_name_H-M   'P 1'
#
loop_
_entity.id
_entity.type
_entity.pdbx_description
1 polymer ?
#
loop_
_entity_poly.entity_id
_entity_poly.type
_entity_poly.pdbx_seq_one_letter_code
_entity_poly.pdbx_strand_id
1 'polypeptide(L)'
;MDWDLVGLDQPPRTWPATEHRAEGVQGLFFENVPWKGKPTRVFAWLGLPDLPAGGACPGMILLHGGGGTAFDAWVRLWNRRGYAAIAIDQCGCVPESPEVQDGVPHARHADGGPPGWDASFDAVDDPIEDQWGYHVIAAVSRARALLAAQPGVDAHRIGVTGISWGGYITGIVAGTVPGLACAIPVYGCGFLGDNSVWNDTVFPTKPPHAVARWLALWDPSVYLPSAD
;
A
#
# COMPACT_ATOMS: atom_id res chain seq x y z
N MET A 1 -0.64 -17.31 -9.39
CA MET A 1 0.13 -17.49 -8.14
C MET A 1 -0.90 -17.55 -7.03
N ASP A 2 -0.94 -18.61 -6.26
CA ASP A 2 -1.91 -18.73 -5.16
C ASP A 2 -1.34 -17.95 -3.97
N TRP A 3 -1.93 -16.80 -3.70
CA TRP A 3 -1.59 -16.00 -2.53
C TRP A 3 -2.22 -16.61 -1.29
N ASP A 4 -1.44 -16.89 -0.26
CA ASP A 4 -2.00 -17.20 1.04
C ASP A 4 -2.48 -15.91 1.72
N LEU A 5 -3.67 -15.47 1.32
CA LEU A 5 -4.35 -14.31 1.89
C LEU A 5 -5.29 -14.71 3.05
N VAL A 6 -5.24 -15.96 3.50
CA VAL A 6 -6.09 -16.45 4.60
C VAL A 6 -5.83 -15.62 5.87
N GLY A 7 -6.88 -15.05 6.41
CA GLY A 7 -6.82 -14.21 7.61
C GLY A 7 -6.36 -12.77 7.37
N LEU A 8 -5.95 -12.40 6.13
CA LEU A 8 -5.64 -10.99 5.81
C LEU A 8 -6.89 -10.13 5.58
N ASP A 9 -8.04 -10.76 5.41
CA ASP A 9 -9.37 -10.16 5.30
C ASP A 9 -9.97 -9.79 6.67
N GLN A 10 -9.31 -10.18 7.77
CA GLN A 10 -9.71 -9.83 9.13
C GLN A 10 -9.04 -8.52 9.58
N PRO A 11 -9.74 -7.67 10.34
CA PRO A 11 -9.13 -6.45 10.88
C PRO A 11 -7.87 -6.78 11.71
N PRO A 12 -6.72 -6.18 11.38
CA PRO A 12 -5.47 -6.42 12.10
C PRO A 12 -5.49 -5.76 13.47
N ARG A 13 -4.61 -6.19 14.36
CA ARG A 13 -4.32 -5.44 15.58
C ARG A 13 -3.74 -4.08 15.22
N THR A 14 -4.08 -3.07 16.02
CA THR A 14 -3.62 -1.69 15.80
C THR A 14 -2.99 -1.11 17.07
N TRP A 15 -2.09 -0.15 16.87
CA TRP A 15 -1.43 0.62 17.92
C TRP A 15 -1.46 2.10 17.55
N PRO A 16 -1.73 3.01 18.51
CA PRO A 16 -1.66 4.45 18.26
C PRO A 16 -0.23 4.86 17.89
N ALA A 17 -0.06 5.68 16.86
CA ALA A 17 1.19 6.35 16.52
C ALA A 17 1.23 7.73 17.18
N THR A 18 1.40 7.77 18.50
CA THR A 18 1.22 8.99 19.33
C THR A 18 2.18 10.12 19.00
N GLU A 19 3.33 9.80 18.42
CA GLU A 19 4.36 10.77 18.00
C GLU A 19 4.01 11.43 16.65
N HIS A 20 3.12 10.82 15.87
CA HIS A 20 2.68 11.32 14.57
C HIS A 20 1.25 11.85 14.69
N ARG A 21 1.12 13.18 14.68
CA ARG A 21 -0.16 13.88 14.86
C ARG A 21 -0.45 14.76 13.65
N ALA A 22 -1.67 14.67 13.15
CA ALA A 22 -2.18 15.60 12.14
C ALA A 22 -3.66 15.89 12.44
N GLU A 23 -4.11 17.08 12.11
CA GLU A 23 -5.48 17.51 12.37
C GLU A 23 -6.50 16.71 11.55
N GLY A 24 -7.56 16.23 12.20
CA GLY A 24 -8.68 15.55 11.55
C GLY A 24 -8.39 14.12 11.07
N VAL A 25 -7.22 13.56 11.39
CA VAL A 25 -6.83 12.18 11.06
C VAL A 25 -6.08 11.52 12.20
N GLN A 26 -6.15 10.21 12.28
CA GLN A 26 -5.47 9.41 13.29
C GLN A 26 -4.23 8.73 12.69
N GLY A 27 -3.06 8.98 13.29
CA GLY A 27 -1.86 8.17 13.04
C GLY A 27 -1.92 6.86 13.81
N LEU A 28 -1.68 5.76 13.13
CA LEU A 28 -1.65 4.43 13.75
C LEU A 28 -0.63 3.51 13.07
N PHE A 29 -0.26 2.45 13.77
CA PHE A 29 0.36 1.27 13.19
C PHE A 29 -0.66 0.14 13.16
N PHE A 30 -0.62 -0.69 12.13
CA PHE A 30 -1.37 -1.95 12.10
C PHE A 30 -0.45 -3.13 11.81
N GLU A 31 -0.83 -4.30 12.34
CA GLU A 31 -0.09 -5.55 12.16
C GLU A 31 -0.06 -5.97 10.70
N ASN A 32 1.10 -6.40 10.22
CA ASN A 32 1.26 -7.01 8.91
C ASN A 32 1.90 -8.40 9.03
N VAL A 33 2.14 -9.05 7.89
CA VAL A 33 2.79 -10.36 7.82
C VAL A 33 4.22 -10.29 8.36
N PRO A 34 4.74 -11.36 8.99
CA PRO A 34 6.10 -11.37 9.47
C PRO A 34 7.12 -11.23 8.32
N TRP A 35 8.23 -10.56 8.57
CA TRP A 35 9.37 -10.48 7.65
C TRP A 35 10.58 -11.19 8.25
N LYS A 36 11.09 -12.23 7.56
CA LYS A 36 12.20 -13.07 8.04
C LYS A 36 11.96 -13.57 9.48
N GLY A 37 10.71 -13.99 9.72
CA GLY A 37 10.26 -14.49 11.03
C GLY A 37 10.02 -13.44 12.12
N LYS A 38 10.21 -12.14 11.84
CA LYS A 38 9.96 -11.05 12.79
C LYS A 38 8.60 -10.41 12.54
N PRO A 39 7.79 -10.14 13.57
CA PRO A 39 6.55 -9.39 13.44
C PRO A 39 6.79 -8.03 12.80
N THR A 40 5.89 -7.60 11.90
CA THR A 40 5.97 -6.29 11.26
C THR A 40 4.71 -5.47 11.47
N ARG A 41 4.85 -4.17 11.30
CA ARG A 41 3.76 -3.18 11.35
C ARG A 41 3.87 -2.24 10.18
N VAL A 42 2.72 -1.69 9.78
CA VAL A 42 2.61 -0.67 8.76
C VAL A 42 2.10 0.61 9.41
N PHE A 43 2.77 1.72 9.14
CA PHE A 43 2.27 3.04 9.53
C PHE A 43 1.13 3.46 8.60
N ALA A 44 0.09 4.08 9.16
CA ALA A 44 -1.02 4.63 8.39
C ALA A 44 -1.62 5.89 9.02
N TRP A 45 -2.19 6.74 8.15
CA TRP A 45 -3.15 7.76 8.51
C TRP A 45 -4.56 7.27 8.20
N LEU A 46 -5.46 7.32 9.18
CA LEU A 46 -6.87 6.95 9.05
C LEU A 46 -7.76 8.16 9.34
N GLY A 47 -8.74 8.42 8.50
CA GLY A 47 -9.72 9.46 8.71
C GLY A 47 -11.11 9.05 8.25
N LEU A 48 -12.12 9.53 8.97
CA LEU A 48 -13.52 9.32 8.66
C LEU A 48 -14.16 10.67 8.30
N PRO A 49 -15.08 10.72 7.33
CA PRO A 49 -15.83 11.92 7.05
C PRO A 49 -16.88 12.18 8.14
N ASP A 50 -17.33 13.41 8.27
CA ASP A 50 -18.52 13.71 9.06
C ASP A 50 -19.75 13.09 8.40
N LEU A 51 -20.43 12.20 9.14
CA LEU A 51 -21.63 11.52 8.66
C LEU A 51 -22.85 11.93 9.49
N PRO A 52 -24.02 12.08 8.85
CA PRO A 52 -25.26 12.18 9.59
C PRO A 52 -25.53 10.89 10.37
N ALA A 53 -26.34 10.95 11.41
CA ALA A 53 -26.69 9.79 12.23
C ALA A 53 -27.26 8.65 11.36
N GLY A 54 -26.66 7.45 11.44
CA GLY A 54 -27.02 6.29 10.63
C GLY A 54 -26.56 6.36 9.18
N GLY A 55 -25.79 7.38 8.79
CA GLY A 55 -25.21 7.48 7.46
C GLY A 55 -24.10 6.45 7.21
N ALA A 56 -23.90 6.11 5.93
CA ALA A 56 -22.82 5.26 5.47
C ALA A 56 -21.97 5.97 4.40
N CYS A 57 -20.68 5.69 4.38
CA CYS A 57 -19.74 6.24 3.40
C CYS A 57 -18.96 5.13 2.69
N PRO A 58 -18.50 5.38 1.46
CA PRO A 58 -17.49 4.55 0.81
C PRO A 58 -16.12 4.72 1.48
N GLY A 59 -15.22 3.79 1.21
CA GLY A 59 -13.83 3.85 1.67
C GLY A 59 -12.83 3.98 0.52
N MET A 60 -11.64 4.54 0.81
CA MET A 60 -10.54 4.61 -0.14
C MET A 60 -9.19 4.31 0.55
N ILE A 61 -8.46 3.37 -0.02
CA ILE A 61 -7.08 3.07 0.37
C ILE A 61 -6.16 3.87 -0.53
N LEU A 62 -5.18 4.55 0.06
CA LEU A 62 -4.30 5.50 -0.61
C LEU A 62 -2.86 5.03 -0.57
N LEU A 63 -2.24 4.84 -1.74
CA LEU A 63 -0.90 4.31 -1.91
C LEU A 63 0.04 5.39 -2.47
N HIS A 64 1.07 5.73 -1.72
CA HIS A 64 2.03 6.77 -2.11
C HIS A 64 2.97 6.33 -3.24
N GLY A 65 3.60 7.28 -3.89
CA GLY A 65 4.62 7.07 -4.92
C GLY A 65 6.01 6.82 -4.35
N GLY A 66 6.99 6.65 -5.23
CA GLY A 66 8.40 6.53 -4.87
C GLY A 66 8.92 7.76 -4.14
N GLY A 67 9.76 7.56 -3.12
CA GLY A 67 10.26 8.63 -2.27
C GLY A 67 9.24 9.25 -1.30
N GLY A 68 7.98 8.76 -1.31
CA GLY A 68 6.93 9.23 -0.42
C GLY A 68 6.74 8.36 0.82
N THR A 69 5.73 8.71 1.60
CA THR A 69 5.20 7.97 2.74
C THR A 69 3.68 8.14 2.78
N ALA A 70 3.00 7.66 3.81
CA ALA A 70 1.59 7.91 4.00
C ALA A 70 1.31 9.42 4.20
N PHE A 71 0.43 10.00 3.35
CA PHE A 71 0.09 11.42 3.38
C PHE A 71 -1.23 11.66 4.09
N ASP A 72 -1.19 12.35 5.21
CA ASP A 72 -2.37 12.79 5.97
C ASP A 72 -3.28 13.75 5.16
N ALA A 73 -2.67 14.62 4.36
CA ALA A 73 -3.38 15.55 3.49
C ALA A 73 -4.28 14.85 2.46
N TRP A 74 -3.87 13.66 1.97
CA TRP A 74 -4.70 12.88 1.05
C TRP A 74 -5.92 12.30 1.76
N VAL A 75 -5.74 11.81 2.99
CA VAL A 75 -6.86 11.32 3.80
C VAL A 75 -7.89 12.43 4.00
N ARG A 76 -7.45 13.63 4.42
CA ARG A 76 -8.37 14.78 4.57
C ARG A 76 -9.05 15.17 3.26
N LEU A 77 -8.35 15.04 2.12
CA LEU A 77 -8.95 15.33 0.80
C LEU A 77 -10.13 14.39 0.52
N TRP A 78 -9.97 13.09 0.79
CA TRP A 78 -11.03 12.11 0.59
C TRP A 78 -12.15 12.24 1.64
N ASN A 79 -11.82 12.56 2.91
CA ASN A 79 -12.84 12.81 3.92
C ASN A 79 -13.76 13.99 3.53
N ARG A 80 -13.21 15.09 3.02
CA ARG A 80 -14.02 16.23 2.52
C ARG A 80 -14.93 15.86 1.35
N ARG A 81 -14.68 14.75 0.67
CA ARG A 81 -15.53 14.21 -0.40
C ARG A 81 -16.51 13.16 0.07
N GLY A 82 -16.60 12.93 1.39
CA GLY A 82 -17.53 11.98 2.01
C GLY A 82 -17.04 10.54 2.01
N TYR A 83 -15.73 10.30 1.84
CA TYR A 83 -15.12 8.97 1.92
C TYR A 83 -14.38 8.80 3.25
N ALA A 84 -14.50 7.64 3.88
CA ALA A 84 -13.48 7.18 4.81
C ALA A 84 -12.20 6.88 4.04
N ALA A 85 -11.03 7.22 4.59
CA ALA A 85 -9.79 6.98 3.87
C ALA A 85 -8.66 6.50 4.80
N ILE A 86 -7.81 5.64 4.27
CA ILE A 86 -6.59 5.17 4.92
C ILE A 86 -5.41 5.31 3.96
N ALA A 87 -4.41 6.11 4.33
CA ALA A 87 -3.14 6.18 3.62
C ALA A 87 -2.12 5.32 4.34
N ILE A 88 -1.53 4.36 3.65
CA ILE A 88 -0.56 3.42 4.24
C ILE A 88 0.86 3.72 3.75
N ASP A 89 1.84 3.52 4.61
CA ASP A 89 3.24 3.43 4.18
C ASP A 89 3.50 2.07 3.53
N GLN A 90 4.36 2.05 2.51
CA GLN A 90 4.66 0.84 1.74
C GLN A 90 6.07 0.31 1.96
N CYS A 91 6.92 1.02 2.70
CA CYS A 91 8.35 0.76 2.78
C CYS A 91 8.87 0.57 4.22
N GLY A 92 7.98 0.43 5.21
CA GLY A 92 8.34 0.33 6.63
C GLY A 92 8.85 1.64 7.21
N CYS A 93 8.37 2.76 6.67
CA CYS A 93 8.76 4.11 7.08
C CYS A 93 7.65 4.80 7.89
N VAL A 94 8.01 5.93 8.48
CA VAL A 94 7.09 6.89 9.11
C VAL A 94 7.35 8.27 8.55
N PRO A 95 6.36 9.17 8.51
CA PRO A 95 6.61 10.57 8.16
C PRO A 95 7.49 11.22 9.24
N GLU A 96 8.59 11.86 8.85
CA GLU A 96 9.45 12.60 9.78
C GLU A 96 8.85 13.95 10.19
N SER A 97 7.95 14.46 9.36
CA SER A 97 7.25 15.73 9.57
C SER A 97 5.82 15.60 9.04
N PRO A 98 4.84 16.33 9.63
CA PRO A 98 3.50 16.45 9.05
C PRO A 98 3.52 17.06 7.64
N GLU A 99 4.59 17.77 7.27
CA GLU A 99 4.83 18.28 5.92
C GLU A 99 5.95 17.46 5.28
N VAL A 100 5.58 16.37 4.62
CA VAL A 100 6.53 15.58 3.84
C VAL A 100 6.90 16.37 2.58
N GLN A 101 8.19 16.67 2.43
CA GLN A 101 8.73 17.25 1.19
C GLN A 101 9.24 16.13 0.28
N ASP A 102 8.95 16.23 -1.01
CA ASP A 102 9.47 15.32 -2.02
C ASP A 102 11.00 15.24 -1.95
N GLY A 103 11.52 13.99 -1.96
CA GLY A 103 12.95 13.73 -1.97
C GLY A 103 13.65 13.65 -0.61
N VAL A 104 12.93 13.84 0.51
CA VAL A 104 13.49 13.61 1.84
C VAL A 104 13.39 12.11 2.18
N PRO A 105 14.50 11.44 2.55
CA PRO A 105 14.44 10.05 3.03
C PRO A 105 13.61 9.97 4.30
N HIS A 106 12.59 9.12 4.29
CA HIS A 106 11.78 8.86 5.47
C HIS A 106 12.46 7.88 6.40
N ALA A 107 12.33 8.10 7.72
CA ALA A 107 12.87 7.19 8.72
C ALA A 107 12.14 5.85 8.69
N ARG A 108 12.89 4.76 8.67
CA ARG A 108 12.32 3.42 8.90
C ARG A 108 12.09 3.23 10.39
N HIS A 109 10.93 2.68 10.74
CA HIS A 109 10.67 2.30 12.13
C HIS A 109 11.13 0.87 12.43
N ALA A 110 11.30 0.55 13.71
CA ALA A 110 11.92 -0.71 14.16
C ALA A 110 11.16 -1.98 13.72
N ASP A 111 9.83 -1.89 13.58
CA ASP A 111 8.96 -3.00 13.18
C ASP A 111 8.61 -2.92 11.68
N GLY A 112 9.34 -2.17 10.87
CA GLY A 112 9.09 -2.02 9.43
C GLY A 112 9.33 -3.32 8.66
N GLY A 113 8.48 -3.62 7.69
CA GLY A 113 8.65 -4.72 6.74
C GLY A 113 9.82 -4.51 5.78
N PRO A 114 9.96 -5.30 4.69
CA PRO A 114 11.06 -5.18 3.75
C PRO A 114 11.12 -3.79 3.10
N PRO A 115 12.33 -3.30 2.75
CA PRO A 115 12.47 -2.07 1.99
C PRO A 115 11.93 -2.25 0.58
N GLY A 116 11.30 -1.19 0.06
CA GLY A 116 10.74 -1.17 -1.29
C GLY A 116 11.67 -0.61 -2.35
N TRP A 117 11.09 -0.23 -3.48
CA TRP A 117 11.74 0.39 -4.62
C TRP A 117 12.89 -0.47 -5.17
N ASP A 118 14.02 0.16 -5.39
CA ASP A 118 15.24 -0.48 -5.88
C ASP A 118 15.67 -1.69 -5.05
N ALA A 119 15.48 -1.65 -3.73
CA ALA A 119 15.83 -2.76 -2.85
C ALA A 119 14.96 -4.00 -3.06
N SER A 120 13.79 -3.88 -3.70
CA SER A 120 12.96 -5.03 -4.04
C SER A 120 13.61 -6.00 -5.04
N PHE A 121 14.52 -5.51 -5.89
CA PHE A 121 15.30 -6.35 -6.81
C PHE A 121 16.37 -7.16 -6.08
N ASP A 122 16.92 -6.63 -5.00
CA ASP A 122 17.98 -7.30 -4.23
C ASP A 122 17.44 -8.51 -3.44
N ALA A 123 16.11 -8.49 -3.14
CA ALA A 123 15.43 -9.56 -2.41
C ALA A 123 14.67 -10.54 -3.32
N VAL A 124 14.86 -10.47 -4.64
CA VAL A 124 14.07 -11.25 -5.61
C VAL A 124 14.26 -12.76 -5.49
N ASP A 125 15.38 -13.20 -4.92
CA ASP A 125 15.69 -14.62 -4.67
C ASP A 125 15.30 -15.10 -3.25
N ASP A 126 14.88 -14.19 -2.36
CA ASP A 126 14.31 -14.56 -1.07
C ASP A 126 12.95 -15.28 -1.26
N PRO A 127 12.47 -16.03 -0.24
CA PRO A 127 11.10 -16.55 -0.23
C PRO A 127 10.10 -15.44 -0.53
N ILE A 128 9.03 -15.76 -1.26
CA ILE A 128 8.09 -14.74 -1.75
C ILE A 128 7.43 -13.96 -0.61
N GLU A 129 7.17 -14.63 0.51
CA GLU A 129 6.62 -14.07 1.73
C GLU A 129 7.55 -13.07 2.43
N ASP A 130 8.84 -13.06 2.08
CA ASP A 130 9.83 -12.11 2.58
C ASP A 130 10.08 -10.96 1.61
N GLN A 131 9.46 -10.97 0.42
CA GLN A 131 9.63 -9.94 -0.61
C GLN A 131 8.69 -8.75 -0.39
N TRP A 132 9.16 -7.57 -0.77
CA TRP A 132 8.41 -6.31 -0.62
C TRP A 132 7.01 -6.34 -1.26
N GLY A 133 6.88 -6.85 -2.48
CA GLY A 133 5.59 -6.93 -3.17
C GLY A 133 4.54 -7.70 -2.38
N TYR A 134 4.91 -8.85 -1.80
CA TYR A 134 4.02 -9.64 -0.94
C TYR A 134 3.56 -8.84 0.28
N HIS A 135 4.50 -8.16 0.95
CA HIS A 135 4.20 -7.35 2.13
C HIS A 135 3.25 -6.19 1.84
N VAL A 136 3.39 -5.53 0.69
CA VAL A 136 2.50 -4.43 0.32
C VAL A 136 1.11 -4.94 -0.02
N ILE A 137 0.97 -6.05 -0.75
CA ILE A 137 -0.33 -6.66 -1.04
C ILE A 137 -1.03 -7.09 0.25
N ALA A 138 -0.31 -7.72 1.17
CA ALA A 138 -0.82 -8.06 2.49
C ALA A 138 -1.26 -6.82 3.27
N ALA A 139 -0.48 -5.74 3.23
CA ALA A 139 -0.81 -4.48 3.87
C ALA A 139 -2.09 -3.84 3.30
N VAL A 140 -2.29 -3.89 1.97
CA VAL A 140 -3.52 -3.39 1.32
C VAL A 140 -4.73 -4.22 1.74
N SER A 141 -4.61 -5.55 1.78
CA SER A 141 -5.69 -6.43 2.24
C SER A 141 -6.09 -6.13 3.69
N ARG A 142 -5.11 -6.00 4.59
CA ARG A 142 -5.35 -5.63 6.00
C ARG A 142 -5.89 -4.21 6.16
N ALA A 143 -5.41 -3.25 5.36
CA ALA A 143 -5.94 -1.89 5.36
C ALA A 143 -7.42 -1.86 4.91
N ARG A 144 -7.78 -2.69 3.91
CA ARG A 144 -9.18 -2.87 3.50
C ARG A 144 -10.03 -3.39 4.65
N ALA A 145 -9.59 -4.46 5.33
CA ALA A 145 -10.30 -5.03 6.46
C ALA A 145 -10.43 -4.04 7.63
N LEU A 146 -9.36 -3.31 7.93
CA LEU A 146 -9.35 -2.28 8.97
C LEU A 146 -10.33 -1.14 8.63
N LEU A 147 -10.36 -0.70 7.37
CA LEU A 147 -11.27 0.36 6.93
C LEU A 147 -12.73 -0.12 6.95
N ALA A 148 -12.99 -1.36 6.51
CA ALA A 148 -14.32 -1.97 6.54
C ALA A 148 -14.88 -2.13 7.96
N ALA A 149 -14.02 -2.26 8.97
CA ALA A 149 -14.42 -2.37 10.37
C ALA A 149 -14.73 -1.01 11.02
N GLN A 150 -14.49 0.12 10.33
CA GLN A 150 -14.78 1.44 10.90
C GLN A 150 -16.27 1.74 10.92
N PRO A 151 -16.77 2.43 11.95
CA PRO A 151 -18.17 2.82 12.03
C PRO A 151 -18.64 3.61 10.80
N GLY A 152 -19.75 3.21 10.21
CA GLY A 152 -20.36 3.89 9.07
C GLY A 152 -19.65 3.64 7.72
N VAL A 153 -18.63 2.81 7.65
CA VAL A 153 -18.01 2.45 6.36
C VAL A 153 -18.76 1.29 5.71
N ASP A 154 -19.13 1.48 4.44
CA ASP A 154 -19.74 0.42 3.63
C ASP A 154 -18.60 -0.48 3.07
N ALA A 155 -18.49 -1.69 3.63
CA ALA A 155 -17.46 -2.67 3.28
C ALA A 155 -17.48 -3.12 1.80
N HIS A 156 -18.61 -2.94 1.11
CA HIS A 156 -18.78 -3.26 -0.31
C HIS A 156 -18.39 -2.10 -1.24
N ARG A 157 -18.05 -0.95 -0.68
CA ARG A 157 -17.72 0.27 -1.44
C ARG A 157 -16.34 0.81 -1.06
N ILE A 158 -15.36 -0.09 -0.90
CA ILE A 158 -13.97 0.28 -0.63
C ILE A 158 -13.15 0.13 -1.92
N GLY A 159 -12.53 1.21 -2.37
CA GLY A 159 -11.61 1.25 -3.49
C GLY A 159 -10.17 1.44 -3.06
N VAL A 160 -9.26 1.35 -4.03
CA VAL A 160 -7.85 1.66 -3.89
C VAL A 160 -7.38 2.62 -4.98
N THR A 161 -6.55 3.57 -4.63
CA THR A 161 -5.87 4.43 -5.60
C THR A 161 -4.44 4.69 -5.15
N GLY A 162 -3.55 4.87 -6.12
CA GLY A 162 -2.16 5.19 -5.84
C GLY A 162 -1.49 5.86 -7.01
N ILE A 163 -0.44 6.61 -6.73
CA ILE A 163 0.31 7.37 -7.74
C ILE A 163 1.69 6.76 -7.96
N SER A 164 2.17 6.71 -9.21
CA SER A 164 3.50 6.21 -9.58
C SER A 164 3.72 4.79 -9.07
N TRP A 165 4.63 4.54 -8.13
CA TRP A 165 4.77 3.25 -7.46
C TRP A 165 3.48 2.78 -6.77
N GLY A 166 2.73 3.68 -6.17
CA GLY A 166 1.40 3.37 -5.64
C GLY A 166 0.43 2.99 -6.74
N GLY A 167 0.51 3.62 -7.92
CA GLY A 167 -0.26 3.25 -9.10
C GLY A 167 0.14 1.88 -9.65
N TYR A 168 1.43 1.58 -9.67
CA TYR A 168 1.95 0.26 -9.99
C TYR A 168 1.39 -0.82 -9.06
N ILE A 169 1.46 -0.63 -7.74
CA ILE A 169 0.86 -1.53 -6.75
C ILE A 169 -0.66 -1.63 -6.91
N THR A 170 -1.33 -0.52 -7.22
CA THR A 170 -2.78 -0.52 -7.50
C THR A 170 -3.14 -1.50 -8.63
N GLY A 171 -2.31 -1.59 -9.66
CA GLY A 171 -2.48 -2.57 -10.74
C GLY A 171 -2.34 -4.02 -10.26
N ILE A 172 -1.42 -4.32 -9.35
CA ILE A 172 -1.25 -5.67 -8.79
C ILE A 172 -2.44 -6.02 -7.88
N VAL A 173 -2.81 -5.12 -6.96
CA VAL A 173 -3.89 -5.40 -5.99
C VAL A 173 -5.27 -5.50 -6.64
N ALA A 174 -5.47 -4.89 -7.81
CA ALA A 174 -6.69 -5.07 -8.59
C ALA A 174 -6.96 -6.54 -8.95
N GLY A 175 -5.91 -7.32 -9.21
CA GLY A 175 -6.03 -8.75 -9.52
C GLY A 175 -5.71 -9.70 -8.37
N THR A 176 -5.38 -9.19 -7.16
CA THR A 176 -4.96 -10.04 -6.03
C THR A 176 -5.76 -9.83 -4.76
N VAL A 177 -6.31 -8.64 -4.51
CA VAL A 177 -7.09 -8.33 -3.30
C VAL A 177 -8.58 -8.36 -3.63
N PRO A 178 -9.32 -9.38 -3.17
CA PRO A 178 -10.74 -9.51 -3.50
C PRO A 178 -11.61 -8.45 -2.81
N GLY A 179 -12.74 -8.15 -3.43
CA GLY A 179 -13.77 -7.28 -2.85
C GLY A 179 -13.42 -5.79 -2.83
N LEU A 180 -12.49 -5.34 -3.67
CA LEU A 180 -12.31 -3.94 -3.98
C LEU A 180 -13.42 -3.48 -4.94
N ALA A 181 -14.08 -2.36 -4.63
CA ALA A 181 -15.12 -1.78 -5.48
C ALA A 181 -14.56 -1.08 -6.72
N CYS A 182 -13.33 -0.63 -6.66
CA CYS A 182 -12.57 -0.09 -7.78
C CYS A 182 -11.07 -0.03 -7.47
N ALA A 183 -10.25 -0.05 -8.52
CA ALA A 183 -8.82 0.23 -8.46
C ALA A 183 -8.48 1.33 -9.48
N ILE A 184 -7.84 2.41 -9.01
CA ILE A 184 -7.56 3.60 -9.82
C ILE A 184 -6.05 3.85 -9.83
N PRO A 185 -5.29 3.24 -10.76
CA PRO A 185 -3.86 3.51 -10.88
C PRO A 185 -3.62 4.89 -11.52
N VAL A 186 -2.80 5.72 -10.87
CA VAL A 186 -2.37 7.01 -11.39
C VAL A 186 -0.87 6.91 -11.72
N TYR A 187 -0.51 7.07 -12.98
CA TYR A 187 0.84 6.81 -13.51
C TYR A 187 1.35 5.37 -13.26
N GLY A 188 0.48 4.45 -12.87
CA GLY A 188 0.80 3.04 -12.80
C GLY A 188 0.73 2.40 -14.17
N CYS A 189 1.57 1.42 -14.43
CA CYS A 189 1.55 0.65 -15.66
C CYS A 189 1.88 -0.83 -15.38
N GLY A 190 1.52 -1.68 -16.32
CA GLY A 190 2.03 -3.05 -16.47
C GLY A 190 2.89 -3.13 -17.72
N PHE A 191 3.35 -4.33 -18.05
CA PHE A 191 4.26 -4.57 -19.17
C PHE A 191 5.55 -3.73 -19.08
N LEU A 192 6.10 -3.65 -17.87
CA LEU A 192 7.26 -2.80 -17.57
C LEU A 192 8.49 -3.18 -18.38
N GLY A 193 8.63 -4.47 -18.73
CA GLY A 193 9.73 -4.96 -19.56
C GLY A 193 9.64 -4.55 -21.04
N ASP A 194 8.43 -4.19 -21.53
CA ASP A 194 8.23 -3.94 -22.96
C ASP A 194 8.54 -2.50 -23.35
N ASN A 195 7.99 -1.54 -22.61
CA ASN A 195 8.12 -0.12 -22.99
C ASN A 195 7.94 0.82 -21.80
N SER A 196 8.77 0.68 -20.78
CA SER A 196 8.78 1.61 -19.66
C SER A 196 10.10 2.38 -19.58
N VAL A 197 10.09 3.54 -18.96
CA VAL A 197 11.30 4.32 -18.65
C VAL A 197 12.33 3.50 -17.84
N TRP A 198 11.90 2.43 -17.18
CA TRP A 198 12.76 1.56 -16.39
C TRP A 198 13.71 0.72 -17.25
N ASN A 199 13.38 0.48 -18.52
CA ASN A 199 14.29 -0.17 -19.45
C ASN A 199 15.58 0.63 -19.66
N ASP A 200 15.50 1.96 -19.52
CA ASP A 200 16.64 2.86 -19.70
C ASP A 200 17.28 3.30 -18.37
N THR A 201 16.51 3.27 -17.26
CA THR A 201 16.94 3.91 -16.00
C THR A 201 17.17 2.95 -14.83
N VAL A 202 16.36 1.91 -14.69
CA VAL A 202 16.41 0.98 -13.55
C VAL A 202 17.01 -0.36 -13.95
N PHE A 203 16.44 -1.03 -14.95
CA PHE A 203 16.83 -2.39 -15.30
C PHE A 203 18.30 -2.53 -15.70
N PRO A 204 18.95 -1.57 -16.41
CA PRO A 204 20.37 -1.66 -16.70
C PRO A 204 21.29 -1.62 -15.47
N THR A 205 20.78 -1.15 -14.33
CA THR A 205 21.54 -1.10 -13.06
C THR A 205 21.44 -2.38 -12.24
N LYS A 206 20.61 -3.34 -12.65
CA LYS A 206 20.33 -4.58 -11.93
C LYS A 206 20.82 -5.80 -12.71
N PRO A 207 21.15 -6.91 -12.03
CA PRO A 207 21.49 -8.15 -12.72
C PRO A 207 20.35 -8.62 -13.61
N PRO A 208 20.59 -9.07 -14.85
CA PRO A 208 19.54 -9.48 -15.80
C PRO A 208 18.60 -10.56 -15.25
N HIS A 209 19.13 -11.51 -14.47
CA HIS A 209 18.30 -12.56 -13.86
C HIS A 209 17.34 -12.00 -12.81
N ALA A 210 17.79 -10.99 -12.04
CA ALA A 210 16.96 -10.34 -11.04
C ALA A 210 15.82 -9.55 -11.70
N VAL A 211 16.09 -8.84 -12.79
CA VAL A 211 15.07 -8.14 -13.58
C VAL A 211 14.04 -9.13 -14.13
N ALA A 212 14.50 -10.20 -14.79
CA ALA A 212 13.60 -11.20 -15.37
C ALA A 212 12.69 -11.84 -14.30
N ARG A 213 13.26 -12.20 -13.14
CA ARG A 213 12.53 -12.80 -12.05
C ARG A 213 11.57 -11.81 -11.39
N TRP A 214 12.01 -10.57 -11.19
CA TRP A 214 11.17 -9.50 -10.64
C TRP A 214 9.97 -9.21 -11.53
N LEU A 215 10.16 -9.09 -12.85
CA LEU A 215 9.07 -8.90 -13.81
C LEU A 215 8.09 -10.07 -13.79
N ALA A 216 8.58 -11.30 -13.73
CA ALA A 216 7.74 -12.49 -13.67
C ALA A 216 6.89 -12.58 -12.38
N LEU A 217 7.36 -11.99 -11.29
CA LEU A 217 6.69 -12.00 -9.99
C LEU A 217 5.83 -10.76 -9.76
N TRP A 218 6.29 -9.57 -10.17
CA TRP A 218 5.78 -8.30 -9.70
C TRP A 218 5.30 -7.34 -10.80
N ASP A 219 5.34 -7.73 -12.08
CA ASP A 219 4.73 -6.89 -13.11
C ASP A 219 3.20 -6.95 -12.99
N PRO A 220 2.49 -5.80 -12.95
CA PRO A 220 1.02 -5.77 -12.88
C PRO A 220 0.33 -6.57 -13.99
N SER A 221 0.93 -6.71 -15.16
CA SER A 221 0.38 -7.50 -16.26
C SER A 221 0.16 -8.99 -15.91
N VAL A 222 0.88 -9.49 -14.91
CA VAL A 222 0.71 -10.88 -14.41
C VAL A 222 -0.64 -11.04 -13.69
N TYR A 223 -1.15 -9.98 -13.06
CA TYR A 223 -2.32 -10.03 -12.17
C TYR A 223 -3.57 -9.39 -12.76
N LEU A 224 -3.42 -8.37 -13.60
CA LEU A 224 -4.54 -7.66 -14.22
C LEU A 224 -5.56 -8.56 -14.95
N PRO A 225 -5.18 -9.68 -15.61
CA PRO A 225 -6.17 -10.60 -16.18
C PRO A 225 -7.13 -11.23 -15.17
N SER A 226 -6.81 -11.19 -13.88
CA SER A 226 -7.65 -11.71 -12.78
C SER A 226 -8.45 -10.62 -12.07
N ALA A 227 -8.36 -9.37 -12.52
CA ALA A 227 -9.14 -8.26 -11.96
C ALA A 227 -10.60 -8.37 -12.41
N ASP A 228 -11.54 -8.28 -11.44
CA ASP A 228 -12.99 -8.27 -11.65
C ASP A 228 -13.54 -6.86 -11.95
#